data_da0aaf31f1cbc74f0fc5b5b9567fee3f
#
_entry.id   da0aaf31f1cbc74f0fc5b5b9567fee3f
#
_cell.length_a   1.000
_cell.length_b   1.000
_cell.length_c   1.000
_cell.angle_alpha   90.00
_cell.angle_beta   90.00
_cell.angle_gamma   90.00
#
_symmetry.space_group_name_H-M   'P 1'
#
loop_
_entity.id
_entity.type
_entity.pdbx_description
1 polymer ?
#
loop_
_entity_poly.entity_id
_entity_poly.type
_entity_poly.pdbx_seq_one_letter_code
_entity_poly.pdbx_strand_id
1 'polypeptide(L)'
;MARTPIDISRVDHIGIRVSDLDRALAFYRVLGFELHWKDATDAVAIIRNARDVELNLVYNARDDAGGKNILMDVGEKYPGYTHVALRVESIKAAIETLRANNIRITQGPVSFGRDGHVSVFVRDPDLTVVELRGREEDLSSIGGVNAYTPENLPL
;
A
#
# COMPACT_ATOMS: atom_id res chain seq x y z
N MET A 1 -11.44 -15.20 -36.03
CA MET A 1 -11.73 -13.76 -35.80
C MET A 1 -10.90 -13.29 -34.65
N ALA A 2 -10.10 -12.26 -34.83
CA ALA A 2 -9.37 -11.62 -33.72
C ALA A 2 -10.41 -11.00 -32.75
N ARG A 3 -10.35 -11.35 -31.46
CA ARG A 3 -11.24 -10.74 -30.47
C ARG A 3 -10.74 -9.31 -30.20
N THR A 4 -11.62 -8.33 -30.29
CA THR A 4 -11.31 -6.97 -29.87
C THR A 4 -11.04 -6.98 -28.35
N PRO A 5 -9.89 -6.49 -27.86
CA PRO A 5 -9.64 -6.42 -26.44
C PRO A 5 -10.61 -5.47 -25.74
N ILE A 6 -10.82 -5.72 -24.43
CA ILE A 6 -11.60 -4.81 -23.60
C ILE A 6 -10.79 -3.52 -23.41
N ASP A 7 -11.40 -2.37 -23.66
CA ASP A 7 -10.80 -1.05 -23.47
C ASP A 7 -10.92 -0.62 -22.00
N ILE A 8 -9.88 -0.92 -21.21
CA ILE A 8 -9.81 -0.57 -19.78
C ILE A 8 -9.22 0.84 -19.64
N SER A 9 -10.00 1.78 -19.15
CA SER A 9 -9.61 3.18 -19.05
C SER A 9 -8.70 3.46 -17.85
N ARG A 10 -8.97 2.84 -16.68
CA ARG A 10 -8.22 3.06 -15.43
C ARG A 10 -8.53 1.98 -14.39
N VAL A 11 -7.76 1.96 -13.30
CA VAL A 11 -8.16 1.28 -12.07
C VAL A 11 -9.25 2.12 -11.40
N ASP A 12 -10.40 1.53 -11.12
CA ASP A 12 -11.52 2.20 -10.44
C ASP A 12 -11.26 2.28 -8.93
N HIS A 13 -11.09 1.12 -8.29
CA HIS A 13 -10.75 1.00 -6.88
C HIS A 13 -9.93 -0.27 -6.62
N ILE A 14 -9.43 -0.38 -5.41
CA ILE A 14 -8.72 -1.57 -4.92
C ILE A 14 -9.43 -2.07 -3.67
N GLY A 15 -9.85 -3.35 -3.68
CA GLY A 15 -10.44 -4.00 -2.52
C GLY A 15 -9.36 -4.55 -1.59
N ILE A 16 -9.42 -4.19 -0.31
CA ILE A 16 -8.51 -4.66 0.74
C ILE A 16 -9.36 -5.29 1.84
N ARG A 17 -9.09 -6.54 2.18
CA ARG A 17 -9.77 -7.20 3.27
C ARG A 17 -9.09 -6.93 4.60
N VAL A 18 -9.86 -6.47 5.59
CA VAL A 18 -9.37 -6.10 6.92
C VAL A 18 -10.20 -6.78 8.01
N SER A 19 -9.59 -7.01 9.16
CA SER A 19 -10.24 -7.67 10.30
C SER A 19 -10.95 -6.70 11.23
N ASP A 20 -10.48 -5.45 11.31
CA ASP A 20 -11.04 -4.40 12.16
C ASP A 20 -11.07 -3.08 11.38
N LEU A 21 -12.28 -2.55 11.17
CA LEU A 21 -12.47 -1.34 10.38
C LEU A 21 -11.87 -0.09 11.05
N ASP A 22 -12.03 0.08 12.36
CA ASP A 22 -11.57 1.29 13.04
C ASP A 22 -10.05 1.35 13.06
N ARG A 23 -9.39 0.20 13.26
CA ARG A 23 -7.95 0.06 13.19
C ARG A 23 -7.41 0.33 11.78
N ALA A 24 -8.08 -0.19 10.75
CA ALA A 24 -7.74 0.08 9.36
C ALA A 24 -7.92 1.58 9.02
N LEU A 25 -9.06 2.18 9.40
CA LEU A 25 -9.31 3.60 9.17
C LEU A 25 -8.25 4.49 9.84
N ALA A 26 -7.81 4.16 11.04
CA ALA A 26 -6.75 4.92 11.73
C ALA A 26 -5.44 4.91 10.92
N PHE A 27 -5.08 3.76 10.35
CA PHE A 27 -3.89 3.64 9.49
C PHE A 27 -4.05 4.40 8.17
N TYR A 28 -5.16 4.19 7.44
CA TYR A 28 -5.34 4.80 6.12
C TYR A 28 -5.56 6.32 6.20
N ARG A 29 -6.04 6.85 7.33
CA ARG A 29 -6.09 8.31 7.58
C ARG A 29 -4.71 8.95 7.58
N VAL A 30 -3.70 8.29 8.11
CA VAL A 30 -2.31 8.79 8.04
C VAL A 30 -1.83 8.89 6.59
N LEU A 31 -2.33 8.01 5.70
CA LEU A 31 -2.06 8.06 4.26
C LEU A 31 -2.97 9.04 3.50
N GLY A 32 -3.82 9.81 4.21
CA GLY A 32 -4.68 10.84 3.62
C GLY A 32 -6.04 10.35 3.15
N PHE A 33 -6.47 9.16 3.53
CA PHE A 33 -7.80 8.62 3.18
C PHE A 33 -8.81 8.92 4.28
N GLU A 34 -10.03 9.28 3.89
CA GLU A 34 -11.16 9.49 4.78
C GLU A 34 -12.33 8.57 4.42
N LEU A 35 -13.12 8.21 5.43
CA LEU A 35 -14.32 7.41 5.21
C LEU A 35 -15.33 8.21 4.38
N HIS A 36 -15.69 7.69 3.22
CA HIS A 36 -16.67 8.27 2.32
C HIS A 36 -18.05 7.62 2.48
N TRP A 37 -18.10 6.30 2.60
CA TRP A 37 -19.32 5.54 2.71
C TRP A 37 -19.09 4.20 3.42
N LYS A 38 -20.11 3.65 4.06
CA LYS A 38 -20.03 2.37 4.75
C LYS A 38 -21.36 1.63 4.69
N ASP A 39 -21.30 0.32 4.40
CA ASP A 39 -22.43 -0.59 4.49
C ASP A 39 -22.12 -1.74 5.46
N ALA A 40 -22.98 -1.90 6.45
CA ALA A 40 -22.81 -2.95 7.46
C ALA A 40 -23.28 -4.33 6.95
N THR A 41 -24.20 -4.36 5.99
CA THR A 41 -24.75 -5.62 5.45
C THR A 41 -23.68 -6.35 4.64
N ASP A 42 -23.00 -5.61 3.77
CA ASP A 42 -21.93 -6.15 2.91
C ASP A 42 -20.56 -6.09 3.57
N ALA A 43 -20.47 -5.48 4.76
CA ALA A 43 -19.21 -5.25 5.48
C ALA A 43 -18.16 -4.54 4.62
N VAL A 44 -18.57 -3.49 3.91
CA VAL A 44 -17.72 -2.68 3.05
C VAL A 44 -17.67 -1.23 3.51
N ALA A 45 -16.48 -0.65 3.53
CA ALA A 45 -16.27 0.77 3.73
C ALA A 45 -15.45 1.35 2.57
N ILE A 46 -15.98 2.37 1.91
CA ILE A 46 -15.29 3.11 0.86
C ILE A 46 -14.52 4.25 1.50
N ILE A 47 -13.22 4.30 1.26
CA ILE A 47 -12.37 5.40 1.69
C ILE A 47 -11.76 6.07 0.47
N ARG A 48 -11.66 7.40 0.52
CA ARG A 48 -11.09 8.22 -0.56
C ARG A 48 -10.13 9.26 -0.01
N ASN A 49 -9.16 9.62 -0.82
CA ASN A 49 -8.29 10.76 -0.55
C ASN A 49 -8.72 12.02 -1.35
N ALA A 50 -8.06 13.14 -1.12
CA ALA A 50 -8.37 14.40 -1.80
C ALA A 50 -8.11 14.38 -3.33
N ARG A 51 -7.53 13.33 -3.88
CA ARG A 51 -7.28 13.13 -5.31
C ARG A 51 -8.14 12.02 -5.92
N ASP A 52 -9.24 11.67 -5.26
CA ASP A 52 -10.18 10.63 -5.69
C ASP A 52 -9.56 9.23 -5.87
N VAL A 53 -8.45 8.95 -5.22
CA VAL A 53 -7.98 7.57 -5.09
C VAL A 53 -8.91 6.84 -4.14
N GLU A 54 -9.49 5.72 -4.58
CA GLU A 54 -10.46 4.95 -3.83
C GLU A 54 -9.91 3.59 -3.41
N LEU A 55 -10.10 3.27 -2.14
CA LEU A 55 -9.91 1.93 -1.58
C LEU A 55 -11.22 1.46 -0.94
N ASN A 56 -11.55 0.18 -1.15
CA ASN A 56 -12.71 -0.47 -0.55
C ASN A 56 -12.23 -1.44 0.54
N LEU A 57 -12.46 -1.09 1.79
CA LEU A 57 -12.13 -1.93 2.93
C LEU A 57 -13.27 -2.94 3.15
N VAL A 58 -13.01 -4.21 2.90
CA VAL A 58 -13.94 -5.32 3.16
C VAL A 58 -13.64 -5.84 4.57
N TYR A 59 -14.39 -5.39 5.59
CA TYR A 59 -14.07 -5.60 7.00
C TYR A 59 -14.74 -6.86 7.59
N ASN A 60 -14.53 -7.98 6.92
CA ASN A 60 -15.03 -9.28 7.33
C ASN A 60 -13.94 -10.35 7.43
N ALA A 61 -12.67 -9.94 7.54
CA ALA A 61 -11.60 -10.89 7.76
C ALA A 61 -11.67 -11.43 9.20
N ARG A 62 -11.19 -12.66 9.35
CA ARG A 62 -10.92 -13.21 10.65
C ARG A 62 -9.66 -12.59 11.23
N ASP A 63 -9.73 -12.13 12.47
CA ASP A 63 -8.53 -11.69 13.20
C ASP A 63 -7.85 -12.93 13.78
N ASP A 64 -6.68 -13.26 13.23
CA ASP A 64 -5.88 -14.40 13.67
C ASP A 64 -4.80 -14.02 14.70
N ALA A 65 -4.89 -12.84 15.32
CA ALA A 65 -4.00 -12.37 16.38
C ALA A 65 -2.51 -12.69 16.10
N GLY A 66 -1.91 -11.98 15.19
CA GLY A 66 -0.55 -12.23 14.71
C GLY A 66 -0.52 -13.05 13.43
N GLY A 67 -1.62 -13.02 12.70
CA GLY A 67 -1.76 -13.57 11.37
C GLY A 67 -0.63 -13.17 10.44
N LYS A 68 -0.48 -13.90 9.37
CA LYS A 68 0.51 -13.66 8.33
C LYS A 68 -0.19 -13.19 7.07
N ASN A 69 0.45 -12.33 6.32
CA ASN A 69 0.06 -12.18 4.94
C ASN A 69 0.49 -13.44 4.18
N ILE A 70 -0.47 -14.30 3.84
CA ILE A 70 -0.19 -15.61 3.23
C ILE A 70 0.47 -15.51 1.86
N LEU A 71 0.35 -14.36 1.17
CA LEU A 71 1.00 -14.12 -0.12
C LEU A 71 2.45 -13.64 0.04
N MET A 72 2.78 -13.05 1.20
CA MET A 72 4.08 -12.40 1.40
C MET A 72 4.96 -13.09 2.43
N ASP A 73 4.37 -13.61 3.53
CA ASP A 73 5.11 -13.98 4.74
C ASP A 73 5.35 -15.49 4.88
N VAL A 74 4.87 -16.29 3.93
CA VAL A 74 5.12 -17.74 3.88
C VAL A 74 6.28 -18.07 2.94
N GLY A 75 7.01 -19.12 3.25
CA GLY A 75 8.17 -19.53 2.44
C GLY A 75 7.79 -19.95 1.03
N GLU A 76 6.71 -20.72 0.87
CA GLU A 76 6.15 -21.06 -0.43
C GLU A 76 5.32 -19.90 -0.96
N LYS A 77 5.59 -19.46 -2.19
CA LYS A 77 4.91 -18.30 -2.80
C LYS A 77 3.73 -18.74 -3.65
N TYR A 78 2.57 -18.18 -3.36
CA TYR A 78 1.34 -18.42 -4.10
C TYR A 78 1.01 -17.24 -5.02
N PRO A 79 0.34 -17.48 -6.16
CA PRO A 79 -0.05 -16.40 -7.07
C PRO A 79 -1.11 -15.51 -6.43
N GLY A 80 -1.01 -14.18 -6.64
CA GLY A 80 -1.95 -13.19 -6.12
C GLY A 80 -1.35 -11.79 -6.11
N TYR A 81 -2.12 -10.82 -5.61
CA TYR A 81 -1.65 -9.46 -5.41
C TYR A 81 -0.64 -9.41 -4.25
N THR A 82 0.52 -8.83 -4.49
CA THR A 82 1.55 -8.68 -3.45
C THR A 82 1.42 -7.36 -2.69
N HIS A 83 1.08 -6.28 -3.38
CA HIS A 83 0.97 -4.95 -2.78
C HIS A 83 0.11 -4.03 -3.64
N VAL A 84 -0.29 -2.91 -3.06
CA VAL A 84 -0.78 -1.73 -3.76
C VAL A 84 0.30 -0.66 -3.73
N ALA A 85 0.61 -0.08 -4.89
CA ALA A 85 1.54 1.04 -4.98
C ALA A 85 0.77 2.35 -5.16
N LEU A 86 0.98 3.28 -4.24
CA LEU A 86 0.37 4.61 -4.23
C LEU A 86 1.43 5.66 -4.55
N ARG A 87 1.17 6.51 -5.54
CA ARG A 87 2.07 7.59 -5.89
C ARG A 87 1.93 8.74 -4.89
N VAL A 88 3.08 9.22 -4.42
CA VAL A 88 3.18 10.42 -3.58
C VAL A 88 3.98 11.51 -4.29
N GLU A 89 3.70 12.76 -3.99
CA GLU A 89 4.44 13.90 -4.55
C GLU A 89 5.86 13.99 -3.97
N SER A 90 5.97 13.81 -2.65
CA SER A 90 7.23 13.85 -1.92
C SER A 90 7.41 12.57 -1.10
N ILE A 91 8.39 11.77 -1.46
CA ILE A 91 8.73 10.57 -0.69
C ILE A 91 9.39 10.92 0.66
N LYS A 92 10.11 12.03 0.71
CA LYS A 92 10.66 12.57 1.95
C LYS A 92 9.57 12.91 2.94
N ALA A 93 8.58 13.71 2.51
CA ALA A 93 7.44 14.08 3.36
C ALA A 93 6.63 12.85 3.79
N ALA A 94 6.46 11.86 2.92
CA ALA A 94 5.81 10.60 3.26
C ALA A 94 6.58 9.85 4.36
N ILE A 95 7.90 9.73 4.26
CA ILE A 95 8.75 9.09 5.28
C ILE A 95 8.65 9.84 6.62
N GLU A 96 8.69 11.15 6.61
CA GLU A 96 8.54 11.99 7.81
C GLU A 96 7.17 11.77 8.47
N THR A 97 6.10 11.75 7.66
CA THR A 97 4.73 11.49 8.14
C THR A 97 4.61 10.09 8.77
N LEU A 98 5.14 9.06 8.12
CA LEU A 98 5.13 7.70 8.64
C LEU A 98 5.85 7.62 10.00
N ARG A 99 7.02 8.22 10.11
CA ARG A 99 7.80 8.28 11.36
C ARG A 99 7.06 9.01 12.47
N ALA A 100 6.49 10.18 12.16
CA ALA A 100 5.73 10.98 13.13
C ALA A 100 4.49 10.26 13.67
N ASN A 101 3.94 9.32 12.91
CA ASN A 101 2.79 8.50 13.30
C ASN A 101 3.16 7.08 13.77
N ASN A 102 4.44 6.81 14.01
CA ASN A 102 4.96 5.52 14.45
C ASN A 102 4.62 4.36 13.49
N ILE A 103 4.45 4.64 12.19
CA ILE A 103 4.27 3.62 11.18
C ILE A 103 5.64 3.12 10.74
N ARG A 104 5.89 1.83 10.95
CA ARG A 104 7.15 1.21 10.60
C ARG A 104 7.29 1.07 9.08
N ILE A 105 8.38 1.61 8.54
CA ILE A 105 8.83 1.28 7.19
C ILE A 105 9.45 -0.12 7.24
N THR A 106 8.84 -1.06 6.53
CA THR A 106 9.29 -2.46 6.51
C THR A 106 10.38 -2.72 5.50
N GLN A 107 10.39 -1.91 4.41
CA GLN A 107 11.43 -1.94 3.38
C GLN A 107 11.64 -0.54 2.78
N GLY A 108 12.85 -0.26 2.36
CA GLY A 108 13.25 1.01 1.77
C GLY A 108 13.74 2.03 2.80
N PRO A 109 14.03 3.26 2.36
CA PRO A 109 13.85 3.73 0.98
C PRO A 109 14.73 2.99 -0.03
N VAL A 110 14.15 2.62 -1.16
CA VAL A 110 14.82 1.86 -2.22
C VAL A 110 14.56 2.49 -3.59
N SER A 111 15.61 2.57 -4.42
CA SER A 111 15.51 2.98 -5.81
C SER A 111 15.68 1.76 -6.72
N PHE A 112 14.74 1.58 -7.64
CA PHE A 112 14.82 0.52 -8.65
C PHE A 112 15.69 0.91 -9.86
N GLY A 113 16.25 2.11 -9.87
CA GLY A 113 17.29 2.53 -10.79
C GLY A 113 16.88 2.76 -12.25
N ARG A 114 15.59 2.66 -12.58
CA ARG A 114 15.14 2.71 -13.99
C ARG A 114 14.36 3.96 -14.37
N ASP A 115 13.72 4.62 -13.43
CA ASP A 115 12.75 5.68 -13.69
C ASP A 115 12.81 6.87 -12.73
N GLY A 116 13.85 6.93 -11.90
CA GLY A 116 14.05 8.03 -10.94
C GLY A 116 13.01 8.05 -9.82
N HIS A 117 12.46 6.88 -9.45
CA HIS A 117 11.54 6.77 -8.33
C HIS A 117 12.19 6.08 -7.13
N VAL A 118 11.77 6.51 -5.95
CA VAL A 118 12.10 5.90 -4.68
C VAL A 118 10.83 5.36 -4.03
N SER A 119 10.92 4.18 -3.46
CA SER A 119 9.81 3.51 -2.79
C SER A 119 10.12 3.22 -1.33
N VAL A 120 9.10 3.31 -0.50
CA VAL A 120 9.08 2.73 0.85
C VAL A 120 7.87 1.83 0.97
N PHE A 121 8.01 0.75 1.74
CA PHE A 121 6.95 -0.22 1.98
C PHE A 121 6.56 -0.19 3.44
N VAL A 122 5.27 -0.19 3.68
CA VAL A 122 4.67 -0.28 5.01
C VAL A 122 3.66 -1.42 5.04
N ARG A 123 3.26 -1.82 6.22
CA ARG A 123 2.18 -2.80 6.42
C ARG A 123 1.01 -2.10 7.10
N ASP A 124 -0.20 -2.34 6.60
CA ASP A 124 -1.40 -1.97 7.35
C ASP A 124 -1.57 -2.89 8.59
N PRO A 125 -2.55 -2.65 9.46
CA PRO A 125 -2.74 -3.46 10.66
C PRO A 125 -3.02 -4.96 10.41
N ASP A 126 -3.48 -5.31 9.21
CA ASP A 126 -3.73 -6.69 8.78
C ASP A 126 -2.59 -7.24 7.88
N LEU A 127 -1.43 -6.57 7.89
CA LEU A 127 -0.21 -6.93 7.17
C LEU A 127 -0.30 -6.84 5.65
N THR A 128 -1.31 -6.16 5.11
CA THR A 128 -1.35 -5.79 3.69
C THR A 128 -0.20 -4.87 3.35
N VAL A 129 0.51 -5.17 2.27
CA VAL A 129 1.66 -4.37 1.84
C VAL A 129 1.18 -3.15 1.06
N VAL A 130 1.60 -1.97 1.51
CA VAL A 130 1.40 -0.71 0.81
C VAL A 130 2.76 -0.13 0.45
N GLU A 131 2.96 0.11 -0.84
CA GLU A 131 4.12 0.83 -1.37
C GLU A 131 3.76 2.31 -1.53
N LEU A 132 4.57 3.20 -0.97
CA LEU A 132 4.54 4.62 -1.31
C LEU A 132 5.68 4.91 -2.26
N ARG A 133 5.36 5.42 -3.45
CA ARG A 133 6.30 5.61 -4.54
C ARG A 133 6.32 7.06 -4.98
N GLY A 134 7.46 7.71 -4.84
CA GLY A 134 7.67 9.11 -5.22
C GLY A 134 8.80 9.28 -6.22
N ARG A 135 8.86 10.45 -6.86
CA ARG A 135 10.05 10.84 -7.63
C ARG A 135 11.21 11.10 -6.68
N GLU A 136 12.39 10.81 -7.15
CA GLU A 136 13.63 11.28 -6.56
C GLU A 136 13.63 12.82 -6.55
N GLU A 137 13.49 13.41 -5.37
CA GLU A 137 13.58 14.86 -5.21
C GLU A 137 15.04 15.28 -5.14
N ASP A 138 15.74 14.69 -4.21
CA ASP A 138 17.18 14.74 -3.99
C ASP A 138 17.54 13.53 -3.14
N LEU A 139 18.18 12.54 -3.71
CA LEU A 139 18.58 11.32 -3.00
C LEU A 139 19.43 11.62 -1.78
N SER A 140 20.25 12.66 -1.84
CA SER A 140 21.08 13.10 -0.71
C SER A 140 20.24 13.58 0.49
N SER A 141 19.02 14.07 0.23
CA SER A 141 18.09 14.56 1.27
C SER A 141 17.27 13.44 1.94
N ILE A 142 17.20 12.27 1.33
CA ILE A 142 16.40 11.12 1.81
C ILE A 142 17.31 10.16 2.57
N GLY A 143 18.33 10.37 3.09
CA GLY A 143 19.24 9.49 3.84
C GLY A 143 18.92 7.98 3.82
N GLY A 144 19.87 7.14 3.45
CA GLY A 144 19.71 5.68 3.49
C GLY A 144 19.00 5.03 2.30
N VAL A 145 18.92 5.72 1.15
CA VAL A 145 18.40 5.11 -0.08
C VAL A 145 19.35 4.04 -0.58
N ASN A 146 18.84 2.83 -0.74
CA ASN A 146 19.57 1.70 -1.30
C ASN A 146 19.11 1.41 -2.73
N ALA A 147 20.05 1.00 -3.59
CA ALA A 147 19.68 0.42 -4.87
C ALA A 147 18.99 -0.93 -4.65
N TYR A 148 18.00 -1.22 -5.47
CA TYR A 148 17.36 -2.54 -5.46
C TYR A 148 18.35 -3.62 -5.86
N THR A 149 18.44 -4.65 -5.03
CA THR A 149 19.01 -5.96 -5.39
C THR A 149 18.00 -7.04 -5.00
N PRO A 150 17.90 -8.15 -5.76
CA PRO A 150 16.96 -9.22 -5.46
C PRO A 150 17.09 -9.79 -4.04
N GLU A 151 18.28 -9.76 -3.48
CA GLU A 151 18.58 -10.23 -2.14
C GLU A 151 18.09 -9.27 -1.04
N ASN A 152 17.92 -7.98 -1.39
CA ASN A 152 17.50 -6.93 -0.45
C ASN A 152 15.97 -6.82 -0.31
N LEU A 153 15.24 -7.46 -1.21
CA LEU A 153 13.79 -7.40 -1.26
C LEU A 153 13.21 -8.80 -1.56
N PRO A 154 13.14 -9.66 -0.58
CA PRO A 154 12.24 -10.81 -0.69
C PRO A 154 10.80 -10.27 -0.64
N LEU A 155 10.29 -9.91 -1.82
CA LEU A 155 8.85 -9.70 -2.02
C LEU A 155 8.14 -11.04 -1.93
#